data_d92a704707c5faf266fcffd841ebd683
#
_entry.id   d92a704707c5faf266fcffd841ebd683
#
_cell.length_a   1.000
_cell.length_b   1.000
_cell.length_c   1.000
_cell.angle_alpha   90.00
_cell.angle_beta   90.00
_cell.angle_gamma   90.00
#
_symmetry.space_group_name_H-M   'P 1'
#
loop_
_entity.id
_entity.type
_entity.pdbx_description
1 polymer ?
#
loop_
_entity_poly.entity_id
_entity_poly.type
_entity_poly.pdbx_seq_one_letter_code
_entity_poly.pdbx_strand_id
1 'polypeptide(L)'
;MHRPRRAPRPLATLSARSARPSLGSLGFALALALAPLACGGEPVVAPPPVAPAPPPPPKVEPPDAGVEKAPEPTAEEKKKAEALVKLKADWARADAEAKTELERWTPELRAAAKVLAERRHANLKAALAAVLPSKHRAPHNVARDGQRHPAETLAFFGLTPRQTVLEYGPGEGWYTEILAPVVAAQGKLVVTSTDPNGSPEQRSTFYGHRFKLFLDKSPELFGKTQVALIDGATPHLDLEGKVDLALVMRGLHGMQNNGKLDAWLAEIHKALKMGGTLGIEQHRAKAGAKVEETSKQGYLPEAWVIERIEAAGFKFAGKSEVNANPKDTKDYAEGVWTLPPTLTLKDVDRAKYEAIGESDRMTLKFSKIAKAPAKPKK
;
A
#
# COMPACT_ATOMS: atom_id res chain seq x y z
N MET A 1 60.67 -25.63 -14.65
CA MET A 1 60.28 -26.26 -13.39
C MET A 1 58.75 -26.19 -13.28
N HIS A 2 58.11 -27.30 -13.65
CA HIS A 2 56.63 -27.42 -13.62
C HIS A 2 56.19 -28.03 -12.27
N ARG A 3 55.26 -27.38 -11.56
CA ARG A 3 54.54 -27.98 -10.41
C ARG A 3 53.17 -28.50 -10.87
N PRO A 4 52.76 -29.73 -10.48
CA PRO A 4 51.50 -30.31 -10.89
C PRO A 4 50.33 -29.79 -10.04
N ARG A 5 49.17 -29.62 -10.68
CA ARG A 5 47.87 -29.27 -10.08
C ARG A 5 47.27 -30.46 -9.30
N ARG A 6 46.84 -30.24 -8.07
CA ARG A 6 46.10 -31.22 -7.28
C ARG A 6 44.63 -31.24 -7.72
N ALA A 7 44.08 -32.44 -7.92
CA ALA A 7 42.68 -32.71 -8.18
C ALA A 7 41.81 -32.57 -6.90
N PRO A 8 40.54 -32.18 -7.01
CA PRO A 8 39.64 -32.10 -5.86
C PRO A 8 39.08 -33.48 -5.45
N ARG A 9 38.94 -33.68 -4.13
CA ARG A 9 38.33 -34.86 -3.51
C ARG A 9 36.77 -34.82 -3.65
N PRO A 10 36.12 -35.98 -3.77
CA PRO A 10 34.65 -36.04 -3.79
C PRO A 10 34.05 -35.88 -2.37
N LEU A 11 32.93 -35.14 -2.29
CA LEU A 11 32.10 -34.96 -1.11
C LEU A 11 31.23 -36.19 -0.86
N ALA A 12 31.21 -36.63 0.38
CA ALA A 12 30.40 -37.74 0.87
C ALA A 12 28.89 -37.41 0.89
N THR A 13 28.07 -38.31 0.37
CA THR A 13 26.63 -38.30 0.46
C THR A 13 26.18 -38.69 1.85
N LEU A 14 25.45 -37.79 2.54
CA LEU A 14 24.70 -38.08 3.77
C LEU A 14 23.28 -38.46 3.39
N SER A 15 22.96 -39.75 3.66
CA SER A 15 21.61 -40.32 3.57
C SER A 15 20.79 -39.82 4.72
N ALA A 16 19.68 -39.10 4.44
CA ALA A 16 18.67 -38.75 5.43
C ALA A 16 17.61 -39.87 5.55
N ARG A 17 17.56 -40.50 6.70
CA ARG A 17 16.52 -41.44 7.11
C ARG A 17 15.23 -40.65 7.37
N SER A 18 14.18 -41.02 6.67
CA SER A 18 12.80 -40.59 6.92
C SER A 18 12.22 -41.32 8.14
N ALA A 19 11.80 -40.60 9.16
CA ALA A 19 10.95 -41.10 10.22
C ALA A 19 9.52 -40.62 9.96
N ARG A 20 8.60 -41.56 9.77
CA ARG A 20 7.16 -41.33 9.75
C ARG A 20 6.63 -41.42 11.20
N PRO A 21 5.78 -40.50 11.65
CA PRO A 21 4.93 -40.76 12.81
C PRO A 21 3.61 -41.41 12.41
N SER A 22 3.25 -42.47 13.12
CA SER A 22 2.02 -43.23 13.06
C SER A 22 0.83 -42.43 13.59
N LEU A 23 -0.28 -42.42 12.87
CA LEU A 23 -1.58 -41.99 13.36
C LEU A 23 -2.10 -43.00 14.39
N GLY A 24 -2.32 -42.56 15.63
CA GLY A 24 -3.12 -43.25 16.64
C GLY A 24 -4.55 -42.72 16.55
N SER A 25 -5.47 -43.59 16.15
CA SER A 25 -6.91 -43.39 16.22
C SER A 25 -7.42 -43.57 17.65
N LEU A 26 -7.98 -42.51 18.28
CA LEU A 26 -8.81 -42.62 19.47
C LEU A 26 -10.28 -42.64 19.02
N GLY A 27 -10.88 -43.83 19.15
CA GLY A 27 -12.32 -44.01 19.07
C GLY A 27 -12.97 -43.61 20.38
N PHE A 28 -13.96 -42.75 20.34
CA PHE A 28 -14.88 -42.46 21.45
C PHE A 28 -16.09 -43.39 21.31
N ALA A 29 -16.22 -44.36 22.24
CA ALA A 29 -17.41 -45.19 22.39
C ALA A 29 -18.39 -44.46 23.30
N LEU A 30 -19.60 -44.19 22.79
CA LEU A 30 -20.73 -43.67 23.56
C LEU A 30 -21.50 -44.83 24.14
N ALA A 31 -21.42 -45.05 25.46
CA ALA A 31 -22.21 -46.09 26.17
C ALA A 31 -23.56 -45.47 26.61
N LEU A 32 -24.65 -45.96 26.03
CA LEU A 32 -26.02 -45.74 26.51
C LEU A 32 -26.27 -46.68 27.68
N ALA A 33 -26.50 -46.19 28.89
CA ALA A 33 -26.99 -46.97 30.04
C ALA A 33 -28.53 -46.85 30.11
N LEU A 34 -29.22 -47.93 29.82
CA LEU A 34 -30.63 -48.14 30.18
C LEU A 34 -30.71 -48.60 31.63
N ALA A 35 -31.46 -47.95 32.47
CA ALA A 35 -31.86 -48.41 33.79
C ALA A 35 -33.33 -48.84 33.77
N PRO A 36 -33.68 -49.97 34.45
CA PRO A 36 -35.06 -50.50 34.44
C PRO A 36 -35.95 -49.79 35.46
N LEU A 37 -37.24 -49.64 35.09
CA LEU A 37 -38.33 -49.24 35.97
C LEU A 37 -38.64 -50.35 36.95
N ALA A 38 -38.66 -50.03 38.27
CA ALA A 38 -39.28 -50.83 39.29
C ALA A 38 -40.57 -50.15 39.74
N CYS A 39 -41.69 -50.86 39.60
CA CYS A 39 -42.97 -50.51 40.18
C CYS A 39 -42.98 -50.81 41.67
N GLY A 40 -43.25 -49.83 42.51
CA GLY A 40 -43.61 -49.95 43.90
C GLY A 40 -44.81 -49.06 44.20
N GLY A 41 -45.97 -49.69 44.41
CA GLY A 41 -47.21 -48.95 44.75
C GLY A 41 -47.28 -48.70 46.26
N GLU A 42 -47.53 -47.48 46.66
CA GLU A 42 -47.95 -47.09 48.02
C GLU A 42 -49.41 -46.63 48.02
N PRO A 43 -50.11 -46.80 49.22
CA PRO A 43 -51.54 -46.65 49.33
C PRO A 43 -51.95 -45.17 49.29
N VAL A 44 -53.03 -44.90 48.52
CA VAL A 44 -53.64 -43.59 48.38
C VAL A 44 -54.38 -43.20 49.64
N VAL A 45 -53.91 -42.20 50.38
CA VAL A 45 -54.60 -41.49 51.41
C VAL A 45 -55.39 -40.29 50.80
N ALA A 46 -56.69 -40.24 51.00
CA ALA A 46 -57.54 -39.16 50.47
C ALA A 46 -57.15 -37.83 51.12
N PRO A 47 -57.08 -36.73 50.35
CA PRO A 47 -56.78 -35.41 50.91
C PRO A 47 -58.01 -34.81 51.61
N PRO A 48 -57.76 -33.96 52.63
CA PRO A 48 -58.84 -33.24 53.34
C PRO A 48 -59.46 -32.14 52.39
N PRO A 49 -60.69 -31.70 52.69
CA PRO A 49 -61.42 -30.73 51.83
C PRO A 49 -60.66 -29.42 51.79
N VAL A 50 -60.45 -28.92 50.55
CA VAL A 50 -59.78 -27.68 50.24
C VAL A 50 -60.72 -26.51 50.57
N ALA A 51 -60.21 -25.58 51.39
CA ALA A 51 -60.89 -24.29 51.63
C ALA A 51 -60.96 -23.46 50.34
N PRO A 52 -62.01 -22.63 50.13
CA PRO A 52 -62.13 -21.83 48.92
C PRO A 52 -60.94 -20.85 48.79
N ALA A 53 -60.39 -20.82 47.61
CA ALA A 53 -59.26 -19.98 47.31
C ALA A 53 -59.64 -18.48 47.40
N PRO A 54 -58.75 -17.63 47.92
CA PRO A 54 -58.96 -16.18 47.92
C PRO A 54 -59.05 -15.64 46.48
N PRO A 55 -59.79 -14.54 46.26
CA PRO A 55 -59.93 -13.95 44.96
C PRO A 55 -58.55 -13.54 44.40
N PRO A 56 -58.32 -13.67 43.10
CA PRO A 56 -57.07 -13.29 42.50
C PRO A 56 -56.77 -11.80 42.73
N PRO A 57 -55.54 -11.43 42.99
CA PRO A 57 -55.13 -10.02 43.11
C PRO A 57 -55.42 -9.28 41.79
N PRO A 58 -55.75 -7.99 41.86
CA PRO A 58 -55.99 -7.18 40.66
C PRO A 58 -54.81 -7.27 39.73
N LYS A 59 -55.05 -7.51 38.43
CA LYS A 59 -54.01 -7.46 37.41
C LYS A 59 -53.42 -6.06 37.41
N VAL A 60 -52.24 -5.89 37.95
CA VAL A 60 -51.44 -4.69 37.71
C VAL A 60 -50.89 -4.88 36.32
N GLU A 61 -51.43 -4.10 35.37
CA GLU A 61 -50.77 -3.99 34.07
C GLU A 61 -49.35 -3.45 34.29
N PRO A 62 -48.32 -4.12 33.76
CA PRO A 62 -46.98 -3.56 33.85
C PRO A 62 -47.00 -2.16 33.23
N PRO A 63 -46.31 -1.17 33.81
CA PRO A 63 -46.20 0.14 33.20
C PRO A 63 -45.68 -0.07 31.77
N ASP A 64 -46.36 0.55 30.83
CA ASP A 64 -45.93 0.63 29.45
C ASP A 64 -44.51 1.21 29.43
N ALA A 65 -43.53 0.30 29.42
CA ALA A 65 -42.13 0.65 29.22
C ALA A 65 -42.07 1.15 27.78
N GLY A 66 -42.35 2.42 27.60
CA GLY A 66 -42.13 3.08 26.32
C GLY A 66 -40.75 2.67 25.85
N VAL A 67 -40.70 1.91 24.76
CA VAL A 67 -39.46 1.55 24.09
C VAL A 67 -38.86 2.88 23.65
N GLU A 68 -37.93 3.40 24.46
CA GLU A 68 -37.15 4.59 24.14
C GLU A 68 -36.44 4.31 22.83
N LYS A 69 -36.97 4.94 21.77
CA LYS A 69 -36.43 4.75 20.44
C LYS A 69 -34.95 5.18 20.48
N ALA A 70 -34.03 4.25 20.23
CA ALA A 70 -32.61 4.57 20.17
C ALA A 70 -32.40 5.83 19.30
N PRO A 71 -31.59 6.79 19.74
CA PRO A 71 -31.38 8.04 19.01
C PRO A 71 -30.94 7.74 17.58
N GLU A 72 -31.47 8.47 16.61
CA GLU A 72 -31.07 8.31 15.23
C GLU A 72 -29.56 8.66 15.08
N PRO A 73 -28.80 7.87 14.33
CA PRO A 73 -27.37 8.11 14.17
C PRO A 73 -27.12 9.50 13.54
N THR A 74 -26.16 10.21 14.10
CA THR A 74 -25.71 11.52 13.65
C THR A 74 -25.21 11.46 12.20
N ALA A 75 -25.10 12.60 11.52
CA ALA A 75 -24.52 12.68 10.18
C ALA A 75 -23.06 12.17 10.12
N GLU A 76 -22.30 12.35 11.19
CA GLU A 76 -20.93 11.87 11.31
C GLU A 76 -20.89 10.34 11.45
N GLU A 77 -21.76 9.76 12.27
CA GLU A 77 -21.88 8.30 12.41
C GLU A 77 -22.31 7.62 11.11
N LYS A 78 -23.29 8.21 10.40
CA LYS A 78 -23.71 7.74 9.06
C LYS A 78 -22.53 7.76 8.09
N LYS A 79 -21.79 8.87 8.02
CA LYS A 79 -20.59 8.99 7.17
C LYS A 79 -19.50 7.99 7.52
N LYS A 80 -19.27 7.74 8.80
CA LYS A 80 -18.30 6.74 9.28
C LYS A 80 -18.73 5.31 8.89
N ALA A 81 -20.02 5.00 9.04
CA ALA A 81 -20.58 3.71 8.64
C ALA A 81 -20.44 3.48 7.13
N GLU A 82 -20.79 4.48 6.31
CA GLU A 82 -20.62 4.42 4.85
C GLU A 82 -19.14 4.22 4.44
N ALA A 83 -18.22 4.94 5.09
CA ALA A 83 -16.79 4.80 4.85
C ALA A 83 -16.30 3.38 5.19
N LEU A 84 -16.82 2.76 6.25
CA LEU A 84 -16.47 1.39 6.64
C LEU A 84 -17.06 0.36 5.65
N VAL A 85 -18.29 0.55 5.18
CA VAL A 85 -18.88 -0.31 4.13
C VAL A 85 -18.03 -0.24 2.85
N LYS A 86 -17.64 0.97 2.43
CA LYS A 86 -16.77 1.16 1.29
C LYS A 86 -15.41 0.50 1.50
N LEU A 87 -14.84 0.62 2.69
CA LEU A 87 -13.55 0.00 3.02
C LEU A 87 -13.62 -1.53 2.92
N LYS A 88 -14.68 -2.16 3.45
CA LYS A 88 -14.89 -3.62 3.33
C LYS A 88 -15.01 -4.06 1.87
N ALA A 89 -15.72 -3.31 1.04
CA ALA A 89 -15.82 -3.57 -0.39
C ALA A 89 -14.45 -3.42 -1.10
N ASP A 90 -13.65 -2.43 -0.71
CA ASP A 90 -12.30 -2.25 -1.24
C ASP A 90 -11.38 -3.41 -0.88
N TRP A 91 -11.46 -3.98 0.35
CA TRP A 91 -10.74 -5.18 0.76
C TRP A 91 -11.09 -6.38 -0.14
N ALA A 92 -12.39 -6.71 -0.25
CA ALA A 92 -12.85 -7.83 -1.06
C ALA A 92 -12.42 -7.71 -2.53
N ARG A 93 -12.45 -6.49 -3.08
CA ARG A 93 -12.00 -6.21 -4.44
C ARG A 93 -10.50 -6.42 -4.58
N ALA A 94 -9.68 -5.90 -3.65
CA ALA A 94 -8.24 -6.04 -3.71
C ALA A 94 -7.79 -7.51 -3.63
N ASP A 95 -8.43 -8.32 -2.78
CA ASP A 95 -8.15 -9.75 -2.66
C ASP A 95 -8.54 -10.52 -3.94
N ALA A 96 -9.67 -10.18 -4.55
CA ALA A 96 -10.11 -10.78 -5.81
C ALA A 96 -9.16 -10.42 -6.97
N GLU A 97 -8.77 -9.16 -7.08
CA GLU A 97 -7.80 -8.68 -8.08
C GLU A 97 -6.42 -9.34 -7.90
N ALA A 98 -5.95 -9.48 -6.64
CA ALA A 98 -4.71 -10.18 -6.34
C ALA A 98 -4.76 -11.65 -6.73
N LYS A 99 -5.89 -12.34 -6.48
CA LYS A 99 -6.09 -13.72 -6.89
C LYS A 99 -6.01 -13.86 -8.41
N THR A 100 -6.71 -13.00 -9.15
CA THR A 100 -6.66 -12.99 -10.62
C THR A 100 -5.25 -12.70 -11.15
N GLU A 101 -4.54 -11.75 -10.50
CA GLU A 101 -3.15 -11.45 -10.87
C GLU A 101 -2.23 -12.64 -10.64
N LEU A 102 -2.41 -13.43 -9.57
CA LEU A 102 -1.62 -14.63 -9.31
C LEU A 102 -1.79 -15.70 -10.39
N GLU A 103 -2.96 -15.82 -11.03
CA GLU A 103 -3.19 -16.73 -12.15
C GLU A 103 -2.30 -16.40 -13.36
N ARG A 104 -1.96 -15.13 -13.55
CA ARG A 104 -1.04 -14.68 -14.61
C ARG A 104 0.40 -15.11 -14.37
N TRP A 105 0.78 -15.39 -13.11
CA TRP A 105 2.14 -15.72 -12.72
C TRP A 105 2.44 -17.23 -12.89
N THR A 106 2.52 -17.66 -14.16
CA THR A 106 2.89 -19.03 -14.53
C THR A 106 4.35 -19.34 -14.12
N PRO A 107 4.75 -20.64 -14.09
CA PRO A 107 6.13 -21.03 -13.85
C PRO A 107 7.13 -20.35 -14.80
N GLU A 108 6.75 -20.17 -16.07
CA GLU A 108 7.58 -19.52 -17.09
C GLU A 108 7.76 -18.04 -16.81
N LEU A 109 6.68 -17.34 -16.40
CA LEU A 109 6.76 -15.93 -16.02
C LEU A 109 7.61 -15.75 -14.76
N ARG A 110 7.48 -16.63 -13.77
CA ARG A 110 8.32 -16.62 -12.56
C ARG A 110 9.79 -16.85 -12.90
N ALA A 111 10.11 -17.82 -13.77
CA ALA A 111 11.48 -18.05 -14.24
C ALA A 111 12.04 -16.81 -14.95
N ALA A 112 11.27 -16.18 -15.84
CA ALA A 112 11.67 -14.96 -16.53
C ALA A 112 11.86 -13.78 -15.56
N ALA A 113 11.02 -13.64 -14.56
CA ALA A 113 11.13 -12.63 -13.51
C ALA A 113 12.39 -12.80 -12.66
N LYS A 114 12.73 -14.06 -12.31
CA LYS A 114 13.97 -14.38 -11.60
C LYS A 114 15.20 -13.98 -12.43
N VAL A 115 15.25 -14.37 -13.70
CA VAL A 115 16.34 -13.97 -14.62
C VAL A 115 16.46 -12.45 -14.70
N LEU A 116 15.33 -11.74 -14.77
CA LEU A 116 15.32 -10.28 -14.80
C LEU A 116 15.87 -9.68 -13.50
N ALA A 117 15.50 -10.21 -12.34
CA ALA A 117 15.98 -9.75 -11.03
C ALA A 117 17.46 -10.03 -10.77
N GLU A 118 18.02 -11.07 -11.38
CA GLU A 118 19.44 -11.44 -11.28
C GLU A 118 20.30 -10.72 -12.31
N ARG A 119 19.69 -10.11 -13.32
CA ARG A 119 20.40 -9.49 -14.44
C ARG A 119 21.12 -8.22 -14.02
N ARG A 120 22.45 -8.19 -14.25
CA ARG A 120 23.25 -6.96 -14.08
C ARG A 120 23.15 -6.09 -15.32
N HIS A 121 22.85 -4.81 -15.10
CA HIS A 121 22.71 -3.83 -16.18
C HIS A 121 23.90 -2.87 -16.22
N ALA A 122 24.44 -2.59 -17.39
CA ALA A 122 25.56 -1.66 -17.56
C ALA A 122 25.17 -0.22 -17.18
N ASN A 123 23.95 0.19 -17.55
CA ASN A 123 23.40 1.53 -17.31
C ASN A 123 21.87 1.49 -17.29
N LEU A 124 21.23 2.64 -17.03
CA LEU A 124 19.77 2.78 -16.97
C LEU A 124 19.11 2.42 -18.31
N LYS A 125 19.65 2.87 -19.44
CA LYS A 125 19.08 2.59 -20.76
C LYS A 125 18.96 1.09 -21.01
N ALA A 126 20.02 0.33 -20.71
CA ALA A 126 20.01 -1.12 -20.83
C ALA A 126 19.05 -1.80 -19.85
N ALA A 127 18.90 -1.25 -18.62
CA ALA A 127 17.95 -1.75 -17.64
C ALA A 127 16.51 -1.54 -18.11
N LEU A 128 16.16 -0.33 -18.51
CA LEU A 128 14.79 0.00 -18.94
C LEU A 128 14.41 -0.72 -20.24
N ALA A 129 15.35 -0.92 -21.18
CA ALA A 129 15.12 -1.72 -22.38
C ALA A 129 14.74 -3.19 -22.06
N ALA A 130 15.22 -3.73 -20.94
CA ALA A 130 14.88 -5.07 -20.49
C ALA A 130 13.58 -5.10 -19.65
N VAL A 131 13.38 -4.08 -18.80
CA VAL A 131 12.32 -4.06 -17.79
C VAL A 131 10.98 -3.62 -18.38
N LEU A 132 10.94 -2.53 -19.16
CA LEU A 132 9.68 -1.95 -19.62
C LEU A 132 8.83 -2.90 -20.48
N PRO A 133 9.39 -3.66 -21.44
CA PRO A 133 8.61 -4.59 -22.25
C PRO A 133 8.37 -5.95 -21.58
N SER A 134 8.91 -6.16 -20.37
CA SER A 134 8.85 -7.47 -19.72
C SER A 134 7.43 -7.79 -19.21
N LYS A 135 7.01 -9.04 -19.40
CA LYS A 135 5.66 -9.54 -19.07
C LYS A 135 5.35 -9.59 -17.57
N HIS A 136 6.33 -9.35 -16.69
CA HIS A 136 6.06 -9.23 -15.25
C HIS A 136 5.19 -8.00 -14.94
N ARG A 137 5.25 -6.97 -15.76
CA ARG A 137 4.43 -5.75 -15.59
C ARG A 137 2.97 -6.05 -15.93
N ALA A 138 2.09 -5.59 -15.05
CA ALA A 138 0.65 -5.77 -15.27
C ALA A 138 0.20 -5.00 -16.55
N PRO A 139 -0.63 -5.59 -17.41
CA PRO A 139 -1.04 -4.96 -18.67
C PRO A 139 -1.66 -3.56 -18.49
N HIS A 140 -2.48 -3.38 -17.44
CA HIS A 140 -3.06 -2.06 -17.12
C HIS A 140 -2.03 -1.03 -16.68
N ASN A 141 -0.89 -1.47 -16.14
CA ASN A 141 0.23 -0.58 -15.83
C ASN A 141 1.01 -0.18 -17.08
N VAL A 142 1.28 -1.14 -17.98
CA VAL A 142 1.94 -0.91 -19.26
C VAL A 142 1.15 0.08 -20.14
N ALA A 143 -0.18 -0.06 -20.17
CA ALA A 143 -1.07 0.84 -20.92
C ALA A 143 -0.93 2.34 -20.53
N ARG A 144 -0.38 2.61 -19.33
CA ARG A 144 -0.20 3.98 -18.81
C ARG A 144 1.17 4.57 -19.09
N ASP A 145 2.09 3.79 -19.66
CA ASP A 145 3.45 4.25 -19.94
C ASP A 145 3.49 5.45 -20.89
N GLY A 146 2.60 5.47 -21.88
CA GLY A 146 2.47 6.60 -22.81
C GLY A 146 2.01 7.92 -22.19
N GLN A 147 1.45 7.87 -20.97
CA GLN A 147 1.06 9.07 -20.21
C GLN A 147 2.01 9.35 -19.03
N ARG A 148 2.86 8.40 -18.65
CA ARG A 148 3.75 8.49 -17.49
C ARG A 148 5.23 8.55 -17.81
N HIS A 149 5.58 8.31 -19.07
CA HIS A 149 6.94 8.46 -19.64
C HIS A 149 8.04 7.94 -18.70
N PRO A 150 7.97 6.64 -18.26
CA PRO A 150 8.85 6.13 -17.20
C PRO A 150 10.33 6.20 -17.54
N ALA A 151 10.69 6.00 -18.80
CA ALA A 151 12.07 6.03 -19.23
C ALA A 151 12.68 7.43 -19.08
N GLU A 152 11.98 8.43 -19.59
CA GLU A 152 12.40 9.82 -19.58
C GLU A 152 12.37 10.39 -18.17
N THR A 153 11.32 10.06 -17.38
CA THR A 153 11.16 10.51 -16.00
C THR A 153 12.29 9.99 -15.12
N LEU A 154 12.57 8.68 -15.17
CA LEU A 154 13.61 8.06 -14.36
C LEU A 154 15.03 8.47 -14.82
N ALA A 155 15.24 8.69 -16.12
CA ALA A 155 16.49 9.24 -16.65
C ALA A 155 16.71 10.69 -16.17
N PHE A 156 15.67 11.52 -16.16
CA PHE A 156 15.75 12.88 -15.65
C PHE A 156 16.13 12.93 -14.17
N PHE A 157 15.59 12.02 -13.35
CA PHE A 157 15.97 11.90 -11.95
C PHE A 157 17.39 11.34 -11.74
N GLY A 158 17.99 10.74 -12.75
CA GLY A 158 19.33 10.19 -12.67
C GLY A 158 19.38 8.80 -12.01
N LEU A 159 18.33 8.00 -12.18
CA LEU A 159 18.32 6.61 -11.71
C LEU A 159 19.47 5.82 -12.33
N THR A 160 20.13 4.99 -11.53
CA THR A 160 21.11 3.98 -12.00
C THR A 160 20.88 2.64 -11.31
N PRO A 161 21.29 1.53 -11.94
CA PRO A 161 21.10 0.18 -11.36
C PRO A 161 21.83 -0.08 -10.05
N ARG A 162 22.79 0.77 -9.67
CA ARG A 162 23.64 0.58 -8.48
C ARG A 162 23.21 1.37 -7.26
N GLN A 163 22.18 2.18 -7.40
CA GLN A 163 21.73 3.07 -6.33
C GLN A 163 20.90 2.35 -5.27
N THR A 164 20.94 2.89 -4.06
CA THR A 164 19.89 2.69 -3.07
C THR A 164 18.78 3.70 -3.35
N VAL A 165 17.62 3.21 -3.77
CA VAL A 165 16.44 4.01 -4.13
C VAL A 165 15.41 3.90 -3.02
N LEU A 166 14.87 5.04 -2.60
CA LEU A 166 13.71 5.14 -1.73
C LEU A 166 12.49 5.54 -2.57
N GLU A 167 11.45 4.73 -2.59
CA GLU A 167 10.15 5.06 -3.16
C GLU A 167 9.16 5.36 -2.04
N TYR A 168 8.69 6.59 -1.96
CA TYR A 168 7.67 6.99 -1.00
C TYR A 168 6.26 6.71 -1.57
N GLY A 169 5.45 5.98 -0.81
CA GLY A 169 4.06 5.76 -1.15
C GLY A 169 3.84 5.06 -2.49
N PRO A 170 4.30 3.81 -2.67
CA PRO A 170 4.29 3.09 -3.95
C PRO A 170 2.87 2.88 -4.52
N GLY A 171 1.83 3.07 -3.72
CA GLY A 171 0.44 2.86 -4.11
C GLY A 171 0.19 1.41 -4.51
N GLU A 172 -0.17 1.20 -5.78
CA GLU A 172 -0.38 -0.14 -6.37
C GLU A 172 0.88 -0.70 -7.04
N GLY A 173 2.05 -0.12 -6.76
CA GLY A 173 3.33 -0.63 -7.23
C GLY A 173 3.70 -0.31 -8.67
N TRP A 174 3.08 0.70 -9.29
CA TRP A 174 3.36 1.03 -10.71
C TRP A 174 4.84 1.33 -10.95
N TYR A 175 5.47 2.19 -10.13
CA TYR A 175 6.91 2.44 -10.21
C TYR A 175 7.72 1.28 -9.62
N THR A 176 7.23 0.62 -8.57
CA THR A 176 7.90 -0.54 -7.97
C THR A 176 8.12 -1.67 -8.98
N GLU A 177 7.18 -1.91 -9.91
CA GLU A 177 7.35 -2.89 -11.01
C GLU A 177 8.55 -2.57 -11.92
N ILE A 178 8.94 -1.30 -12.01
CA ILE A 178 10.09 -0.85 -12.81
C ILE A 178 11.35 -0.77 -11.96
N LEU A 179 11.26 -0.16 -10.78
CA LEU A 179 12.40 0.11 -9.91
C LEU A 179 13.02 -1.18 -9.36
N ALA A 180 12.18 -2.12 -8.90
CA ALA A 180 12.66 -3.33 -8.28
C ALA A 180 13.61 -4.12 -9.21
N PRO A 181 13.24 -4.52 -10.44
CA PRO A 181 14.15 -5.24 -11.31
C PRO A 181 15.36 -4.40 -11.79
N VAL A 182 15.22 -3.08 -11.92
CA VAL A 182 16.34 -2.21 -12.29
C VAL A 182 17.47 -2.28 -11.27
N VAL A 183 17.16 -2.31 -9.98
CA VAL A 183 18.18 -2.26 -8.91
C VAL A 183 18.46 -3.62 -8.25
N ALA A 184 17.66 -4.66 -8.48
CA ALA A 184 17.68 -5.93 -7.75
C ALA A 184 19.06 -6.62 -7.69
N ALA A 185 19.85 -6.54 -8.77
CA ALA A 185 21.13 -7.23 -8.88
C ALA A 185 22.34 -6.43 -8.39
N GLN A 186 22.22 -5.10 -8.28
CA GLN A 186 23.40 -4.22 -8.09
C GLN A 186 23.17 -3.08 -7.10
N GLY A 187 21.93 -2.74 -6.78
CA GLY A 187 21.50 -1.68 -5.88
C GLY A 187 20.54 -2.20 -4.81
N LYS A 188 19.69 -1.32 -4.32
CA LYS A 188 18.63 -1.63 -3.34
C LYS A 188 17.39 -0.80 -3.62
N LEU A 189 16.22 -1.39 -3.42
CA LEU A 189 14.95 -0.67 -3.36
C LEU A 189 14.42 -0.71 -1.93
N VAL A 190 14.11 0.44 -1.39
CA VAL A 190 13.35 0.62 -0.15
C VAL A 190 12.04 1.31 -0.50
N VAL A 191 10.93 0.78 -0.03
CA VAL A 191 9.60 1.38 -0.23
C VAL A 191 8.97 1.69 1.11
N THR A 192 8.23 2.79 1.22
CA THR A 192 7.43 3.04 2.42
C THR A 192 6.08 2.34 2.31
N SER A 193 5.61 1.76 3.40
CA SER A 193 4.27 1.18 3.48
C SER A 193 3.71 1.34 4.89
N THR A 194 2.40 1.34 5.00
CA THR A 194 1.72 1.21 6.30
C THR A 194 1.68 -0.26 6.73
N ASP A 195 1.44 -0.50 8.03
CA ASP A 195 1.38 -1.87 8.58
C ASP A 195 0.20 -2.64 7.96
N PRO A 196 0.44 -3.77 7.27
CA PRO A 196 -0.61 -4.61 6.72
C PRO A 196 -1.39 -5.42 7.77
N ASN A 197 -0.87 -5.51 9.01
CA ASN A 197 -1.41 -6.33 10.09
C ASN A 197 -2.20 -5.52 11.14
N GLY A 198 -2.43 -4.24 10.89
CA GLY A 198 -3.23 -3.37 11.76
C GLY A 198 -4.73 -3.70 11.71
N SER A 199 -5.57 -2.85 12.31
CA SER A 199 -7.02 -3.03 12.28
C SER A 199 -7.58 -2.98 10.85
N PRO A 200 -8.40 -3.96 10.43
CA PRO A 200 -9.02 -3.96 9.10
C PRO A 200 -10.00 -2.81 8.88
N GLU A 201 -10.41 -2.12 9.95
CA GLU A 201 -11.26 -0.92 9.89
C GLU A 201 -10.46 0.35 9.55
N GLN A 202 -9.14 0.27 9.53
CA GLN A 202 -8.26 1.39 9.20
C GLN A 202 -7.90 1.39 7.71
N ARG A 203 -8.11 2.52 7.05
CA ARG A 203 -7.73 2.71 5.64
C ARG A 203 -6.21 2.54 5.43
N SER A 204 -5.39 2.90 6.39
CA SER A 204 -3.94 2.69 6.35
C SER A 204 -3.57 1.21 6.27
N THR A 205 -4.20 0.37 7.10
CA THR A 205 -4.01 -1.09 7.06
C THR A 205 -4.37 -1.67 5.70
N PHE A 206 -5.48 -1.22 5.12
CA PHE A 206 -5.86 -1.62 3.76
C PHE A 206 -4.78 -1.29 2.72
N TYR A 207 -4.18 -0.11 2.79
CA TYR A 207 -3.10 0.25 1.86
C TYR A 207 -1.85 -0.63 2.05
N GLY A 208 -1.48 -0.92 3.30
CA GLY A 208 -0.39 -1.84 3.61
C GLY A 208 -0.65 -3.25 3.09
N HIS A 209 -1.86 -3.78 3.33
CA HIS A 209 -2.29 -5.08 2.85
C HIS A 209 -2.23 -5.18 1.32
N ARG A 210 -2.82 -4.20 0.62
CA ARG A 210 -2.81 -4.18 -0.84
C ARG A 210 -1.40 -4.15 -1.41
N PHE A 211 -0.50 -3.38 -0.82
CA PHE A 211 0.89 -3.36 -1.25
C PHE A 211 1.63 -4.66 -0.91
N LYS A 212 1.31 -5.30 0.22
CA LYS A 212 1.83 -6.63 0.53
C LYS A 212 1.41 -7.66 -0.52
N LEU A 213 0.13 -7.70 -0.90
CA LEU A 213 -0.35 -8.56 -1.98
C LEU A 213 0.42 -8.33 -3.30
N PHE A 214 0.72 -7.07 -3.61
CA PHE A 214 1.53 -6.72 -4.77
C PHE A 214 2.94 -7.32 -4.70
N LEU A 215 3.62 -7.26 -3.56
CA LEU A 215 4.97 -7.84 -3.41
C LEU A 215 4.94 -9.37 -3.43
N ASP A 216 3.96 -9.98 -2.78
CA ASP A 216 3.82 -11.42 -2.64
C ASP A 216 3.54 -12.14 -3.98
N LYS A 217 3.05 -11.42 -5.00
CA LYS A 217 2.79 -12.00 -6.31
C LYS A 217 4.04 -12.60 -6.99
N SER A 218 5.22 -12.08 -6.67
CA SER A 218 6.50 -12.62 -7.18
C SER A 218 7.66 -12.37 -6.20
N PRO A 219 7.89 -13.28 -5.26
CA PRO A 219 9.08 -13.22 -4.39
C PRO A 219 10.39 -13.22 -5.17
N GLU A 220 10.44 -13.84 -6.34
CA GLU A 220 11.59 -13.89 -7.23
C GLU A 220 12.04 -12.49 -7.65
N LEU A 221 11.08 -11.61 -7.92
CA LEU A 221 11.32 -10.24 -8.39
C LEU A 221 11.37 -9.23 -7.25
N PHE A 222 10.44 -9.31 -6.30
CA PHE A 222 10.23 -8.32 -5.26
C PHE A 222 10.83 -8.69 -3.91
N GLY A 223 11.27 -9.94 -3.70
CA GLY A 223 11.72 -10.44 -2.40
C GLY A 223 12.96 -9.72 -1.83
N LYS A 224 13.71 -8.97 -2.64
CA LYS A 224 14.81 -8.12 -2.18
C LYS A 224 14.38 -6.68 -1.85
N THR A 225 13.12 -6.31 -2.11
CA THR A 225 12.59 -4.98 -1.78
C THR A 225 12.44 -4.86 -0.26
N GLN A 226 13.05 -3.84 0.31
CA GLN A 226 12.92 -3.55 1.73
C GLN A 226 11.69 -2.68 1.96
N VAL A 227 10.85 -3.04 2.93
CA VAL A 227 9.68 -2.27 3.30
C VAL A 227 9.99 -1.51 4.59
N ALA A 228 9.98 -0.18 4.53
CA ALA A 228 10.02 0.70 5.68
C ALA A 228 8.58 0.98 6.13
N LEU A 229 8.16 0.39 7.25
CA LEU A 229 6.83 0.61 7.80
C LEU A 229 6.73 2.03 8.38
N ILE A 230 5.62 2.70 8.06
CA ILE A 230 5.30 4.03 8.54
C ILE A 230 3.97 3.98 9.29
N ASP A 231 3.93 4.55 10.48
CA ASP A 231 2.73 4.58 11.34
C ASP A 231 1.84 5.82 11.13
N GLY A 232 2.30 6.74 10.31
CA GLY A 232 1.61 8.01 10.05
C GLY A 232 1.76 9.06 11.16
N ALA A 233 2.34 8.73 12.32
CA ALA A 233 2.54 9.69 13.41
C ALA A 233 3.74 10.60 13.13
N THR A 234 4.95 10.08 13.21
CA THR A 234 6.19 10.81 12.91
C THR A 234 6.99 10.03 11.88
N PRO A 235 7.34 10.61 10.74
CA PRO A 235 8.16 9.94 9.75
C PRO A 235 9.50 9.49 10.34
N HIS A 236 9.81 8.19 10.19
CA HIS A 236 11.07 7.63 10.60
C HIS A 236 11.42 6.43 9.71
N LEU A 237 12.61 6.43 9.11
CA LEU A 237 12.99 5.46 8.07
C LEU A 237 14.22 4.61 8.42
N ASP A 238 15.00 4.93 9.44
CA ASP A 238 16.29 4.29 9.79
C ASP A 238 17.30 4.22 8.61
N LEU A 239 17.22 5.19 7.70
CA LEU A 239 17.98 5.22 6.45
C LEU A 239 19.02 6.37 6.40
N GLU A 240 19.43 6.93 7.53
CA GLU A 240 20.30 8.10 7.57
C GLU A 240 21.55 7.96 6.69
N GLY A 241 21.67 8.84 5.68
CA GLY A 241 22.80 8.88 4.76
C GLY A 241 22.98 7.62 3.88
N LYS A 242 21.94 6.79 3.71
CA LYS A 242 22.04 5.52 2.96
C LYS A 242 21.44 5.58 1.55
N VAL A 243 20.58 6.56 1.28
CA VAL A 243 19.80 6.67 0.04
C VAL A 243 20.51 7.54 -0.99
N ASP A 244 20.61 7.06 -2.22
CA ASP A 244 21.19 7.81 -3.36
C ASP A 244 20.11 8.63 -4.09
N LEU A 245 18.91 8.05 -4.24
CA LEU A 245 17.78 8.64 -4.93
C LEU A 245 16.49 8.40 -4.15
N ALA A 246 15.79 9.45 -3.74
CA ALA A 246 14.46 9.38 -3.18
C ALA A 246 13.42 9.86 -4.22
N LEU A 247 12.34 9.11 -4.37
CA LEU A 247 11.26 9.40 -5.30
C LEU A 247 9.95 9.60 -4.55
N VAL A 248 9.28 10.73 -4.79
CA VAL A 248 7.94 11.02 -4.29
C VAL A 248 7.02 11.27 -5.48
N MET A 249 6.28 10.24 -5.84
CA MET A 249 5.43 10.25 -7.02
C MET A 249 3.98 10.53 -6.62
N ARG A 250 3.50 11.74 -6.87
CA ARG A 250 2.12 12.20 -6.58
C ARG A 250 1.71 12.07 -5.10
N GLY A 251 2.70 12.13 -4.19
CA GLY A 251 2.49 11.98 -2.75
C GLY A 251 2.47 13.29 -1.95
N LEU A 252 3.01 14.39 -2.51
CA LEU A 252 3.18 15.64 -1.75
C LEU A 252 1.86 16.25 -1.26
N HIS A 253 0.79 16.21 -2.09
CA HIS A 253 -0.51 16.75 -1.68
C HIS A 253 -1.09 15.99 -0.49
N GLY A 254 -0.87 14.67 -0.42
CA GLY A 254 -1.26 13.85 0.73
C GLY A 254 -0.47 14.20 1.99
N MET A 255 0.86 14.38 1.87
CA MET A 255 1.69 14.86 2.98
C MET A 255 1.22 16.25 3.48
N GLN A 256 0.91 17.17 2.56
CA GLN A 256 0.43 18.51 2.85
C GLN A 256 -0.92 18.48 3.57
N ASN A 257 -1.89 17.75 3.04
CA ASN A 257 -3.23 17.66 3.60
C ASN A 257 -3.27 17.03 5.00
N ASN A 258 -2.30 16.18 5.31
CA ASN A 258 -2.13 15.56 6.62
C ASN A 258 -1.23 16.36 7.57
N GLY A 259 -0.75 17.55 7.18
CA GLY A 259 0.16 18.37 8.00
C GLY A 259 1.54 17.72 8.25
N LYS A 260 1.96 16.78 7.39
CA LYS A 260 3.19 15.99 7.55
C LYS A 260 4.28 16.31 6.52
N LEU A 261 4.05 17.28 5.63
CA LEU A 261 4.98 17.56 4.53
C LEU A 261 6.39 17.89 5.03
N ASP A 262 6.51 18.81 5.97
CA ASP A 262 7.83 19.23 6.48
C ASP A 262 8.56 18.10 7.20
N ALA A 263 7.82 17.31 7.99
CA ALA A 263 8.38 16.17 8.68
C ALA A 263 8.89 15.11 7.70
N TRP A 264 8.15 14.83 6.61
CA TRP A 264 8.59 13.93 5.55
C TRP A 264 9.78 14.48 4.77
N LEU A 265 9.78 15.75 4.40
CA LEU A 265 10.92 16.37 3.72
C LEU A 265 12.18 16.30 4.57
N ALA A 266 12.07 16.54 5.89
CA ALA A 266 13.18 16.41 6.83
C ALA A 266 13.72 14.98 6.92
N GLU A 267 12.83 13.98 7.00
CA GLU A 267 13.24 12.57 7.08
C GLU A 267 13.85 12.07 5.76
N ILE A 268 13.28 12.45 4.61
CA ILE A 268 13.87 12.15 3.30
C ILE A 268 15.25 12.84 3.17
N HIS A 269 15.37 14.09 3.62
CA HIS A 269 16.65 14.78 3.64
C HIS A 269 17.66 14.04 4.51
N LYS A 270 17.28 13.57 5.69
CA LYS A 270 18.13 12.77 6.57
C LYS A 270 18.55 11.45 5.90
N ALA A 271 17.62 10.75 5.25
CA ALA A 271 17.86 9.48 4.58
C ALA A 271 18.84 9.58 3.40
N LEU A 272 18.78 10.67 2.64
CA LEU A 272 19.65 10.88 1.47
C LEU A 272 21.13 11.08 1.87
N LYS A 273 22.03 10.57 1.06
CA LYS A 273 23.46 10.93 1.06
C LYS A 273 23.64 12.41 0.70
N MET A 274 24.75 13.01 1.11
CA MET A 274 25.13 14.34 0.62
C MET A 274 25.24 14.31 -0.91
N GLY A 275 24.62 15.30 -1.58
CA GLY A 275 24.49 15.32 -3.04
C GLY A 275 23.49 14.33 -3.62
N GLY A 276 22.84 13.51 -2.77
CA GLY A 276 21.77 12.59 -3.20
C GLY A 276 20.59 13.34 -3.79
N THR A 277 19.85 12.68 -4.68
CA THR A 277 18.77 13.27 -5.47
C THR A 277 17.40 13.03 -4.82
N LEU A 278 16.57 14.08 -4.77
CA LEU A 278 15.12 13.97 -4.55
C LEU A 278 14.40 14.24 -5.87
N GLY A 279 13.69 13.23 -6.39
CA GLY A 279 12.83 13.32 -7.57
C GLY A 279 11.36 13.46 -7.17
N ILE A 280 10.70 14.47 -7.70
CA ILE A 280 9.29 14.77 -7.44
C ILE A 280 8.52 14.72 -8.75
N GLU A 281 7.45 13.92 -8.78
CA GLU A 281 6.37 14.05 -9.75
C GLU A 281 5.09 14.39 -8.98
N GLN A 282 4.44 15.52 -9.31
CA GLN A 282 3.24 15.96 -8.58
C GLN A 282 2.26 16.66 -9.52
N HIS A 283 0.96 16.44 -9.30
CA HIS A 283 -0.11 17.14 -10.01
C HIS A 283 0.05 18.65 -9.83
N ARG A 284 0.13 19.38 -10.94
CA ARG A 284 0.46 20.79 -10.99
C ARG A 284 -0.80 21.65 -11.03
N ALA A 285 -0.98 22.52 -10.05
CA ALA A 285 -2.06 23.50 -10.02
C ALA A 285 -1.93 24.58 -11.11
N LYS A 286 -2.97 25.36 -11.34
CA LYS A 286 -2.91 26.57 -12.15
C LYS A 286 -1.87 27.54 -11.58
N ALA A 287 -1.22 28.31 -12.43
CA ALA A 287 -0.29 29.36 -11.99
C ALA A 287 -1.03 30.37 -11.09
N GLY A 288 -0.39 30.74 -9.99
CA GLY A 288 -0.94 31.69 -9.01
C GLY A 288 -2.02 31.14 -8.09
N ALA A 289 -2.38 29.84 -8.22
CA ALA A 289 -3.32 29.21 -7.29
C ALA A 289 -2.72 29.09 -5.88
N LYS A 290 -3.59 29.10 -4.85
CA LYS A 290 -3.20 28.93 -3.48
C LYS A 290 -3.21 27.46 -3.07
N VAL A 291 -2.23 27.04 -2.30
CA VAL A 291 -2.09 25.64 -1.86
C VAL A 291 -3.28 25.19 -1.01
N GLU A 292 -3.83 26.07 -0.19
CA GLU A 292 -4.99 25.80 0.70
C GLU A 292 -6.24 25.46 -0.10
N GLU A 293 -6.37 26.02 -1.30
CA GLU A 293 -7.51 25.82 -2.19
C GLU A 293 -7.37 24.54 -3.03
N THR A 294 -6.14 24.23 -3.48
CA THR A 294 -5.93 23.19 -4.50
C THR A 294 -5.40 21.88 -3.95
N SER A 295 -4.76 21.86 -2.78
CA SER A 295 -4.15 20.63 -2.23
C SER A 295 -5.18 19.53 -1.97
N LYS A 296 -6.39 19.88 -1.52
CA LYS A 296 -7.49 18.93 -1.32
C LYS A 296 -8.02 18.34 -2.62
N GLN A 297 -7.81 19.03 -3.73
CA GLN A 297 -8.11 18.54 -5.08
C GLN A 297 -6.94 17.76 -5.72
N GLY A 298 -5.85 17.54 -4.96
CA GLY A 298 -4.66 16.81 -5.40
C GLY A 298 -3.62 17.66 -6.10
N TYR A 299 -3.89 18.92 -6.43
CA TYR A 299 -2.99 19.80 -7.15
C TYR A 299 -2.16 20.68 -6.21
N LEU A 300 -0.88 20.89 -6.55
CA LEU A 300 -0.01 21.84 -5.83
C LEU A 300 0.60 22.88 -6.79
N PRO A 301 0.75 24.14 -6.37
CA PRO A 301 1.43 25.15 -7.18
C PRO A 301 2.93 24.84 -7.30
N GLU A 302 3.48 24.84 -8.51
CA GLU A 302 4.89 24.47 -8.78
C GLU A 302 5.88 25.35 -7.99
N ALA A 303 5.69 26.65 -8.02
CA ALA A 303 6.58 27.59 -7.30
C ALA A 303 6.58 27.32 -5.79
N TRP A 304 5.42 27.09 -5.20
CA TRP A 304 5.28 26.76 -3.78
C TRP A 304 5.99 25.43 -3.45
N VAL A 305 5.88 24.41 -4.30
CA VAL A 305 6.57 23.13 -4.10
C VAL A 305 8.08 23.32 -4.11
N ILE A 306 8.61 24.11 -5.06
CA ILE A 306 10.04 24.39 -5.15
C ILE A 306 10.51 25.10 -3.87
N GLU A 307 9.86 26.20 -3.48
CA GLU A 307 10.19 26.96 -2.27
C GLU A 307 10.17 26.08 -1.01
N ARG A 308 9.13 25.25 -0.88
CA ARG A 308 8.96 24.39 0.30
C ARG A 308 10.05 23.34 0.43
N ILE A 309 10.45 22.74 -0.69
CA ILE A 309 11.51 21.73 -0.72
C ILE A 309 12.89 22.39 -0.49
N GLU A 310 13.14 23.58 -1.04
CA GLU A 310 14.38 24.31 -0.77
C GLU A 310 14.50 24.73 0.69
N ALA A 311 13.41 25.15 1.32
CA ALA A 311 13.37 25.45 2.76
C ALA A 311 13.70 24.22 3.64
N ALA A 312 13.47 23.01 3.15
CA ALA A 312 13.82 21.77 3.83
C ALA A 312 15.32 21.37 3.71
N GLY A 313 16.14 22.14 2.97
CA GLY A 313 17.58 21.90 2.83
C GLY A 313 17.98 21.23 1.53
N PHE A 314 17.14 21.32 0.52
CA PHE A 314 17.45 20.88 -0.84
C PHE A 314 17.79 22.07 -1.73
N LYS A 315 18.50 21.81 -2.81
CA LYS A 315 18.76 22.77 -3.88
C LYS A 315 18.02 22.32 -5.12
N PHE A 316 17.22 23.20 -5.71
CA PHE A 316 16.58 22.95 -6.99
C PHE A 316 17.64 22.66 -8.07
N ALA A 317 17.50 21.55 -8.79
CA ALA A 317 18.46 21.07 -9.79
C ALA A 317 17.87 21.03 -11.21
N GLY A 318 16.58 21.32 -11.36
CA GLY A 318 15.92 21.43 -12.65
C GLY A 318 14.52 20.86 -12.68
N LYS A 319 13.83 21.10 -13.79
CA LYS A 319 12.50 20.58 -14.08
C LYS A 319 12.42 19.98 -15.48
N SER A 320 11.44 19.09 -15.67
CA SER A 320 11.11 18.51 -16.98
C SER A 320 9.60 18.62 -17.20
N GLU A 321 9.21 18.91 -18.43
CA GLU A 321 7.81 18.93 -18.83
C GLU A 321 7.34 17.60 -19.44
N VAL A 322 8.12 16.52 -19.26
CA VAL A 322 7.83 15.19 -19.82
C VAL A 322 6.46 14.65 -19.41
N ASN A 323 5.98 15.01 -18.22
CA ASN A 323 4.67 14.61 -17.68
C ASN A 323 3.64 15.75 -17.69
N ALA A 324 3.89 16.81 -18.45
CA ALA A 324 2.94 17.89 -18.63
C ALA A 324 1.76 17.46 -19.51
N ASN A 325 0.55 17.88 -19.11
CA ASN A 325 -0.65 17.69 -19.92
C ASN A 325 -1.44 18.99 -20.04
N PRO A 326 -1.31 19.72 -21.15
CA PRO A 326 -2.00 21.00 -21.34
C PRO A 326 -3.53 20.85 -21.48
N LYS A 327 -4.05 19.64 -21.69
CA LYS A 327 -5.49 19.37 -21.73
C LYS A 327 -6.14 19.36 -20.35
N ASP A 328 -5.34 19.20 -19.26
CA ASP A 328 -5.84 19.23 -17.90
C ASP A 328 -6.19 20.67 -17.48
N THR A 329 -7.48 20.96 -17.39
CA THR A 329 -8.00 22.30 -17.05
C THR A 329 -7.96 22.57 -15.55
N LYS A 330 -7.78 21.56 -14.69
CA LYS A 330 -7.55 21.66 -13.22
C LYS A 330 -8.70 22.34 -12.45
N ASP A 331 -9.92 22.21 -12.95
CA ASP A 331 -11.13 22.85 -12.40
C ASP A 331 -12.27 21.86 -12.17
N TYR A 332 -11.93 20.60 -11.98
CA TYR A 332 -12.89 19.52 -11.75
C TYR A 332 -13.37 19.52 -10.29
N ALA A 333 -14.66 19.26 -10.08
CA ALA A 333 -15.27 19.20 -8.75
C ALA A 333 -14.57 18.18 -7.83
N GLU A 334 -14.23 16.99 -8.36
CA GLU A 334 -13.50 15.95 -7.65
C GLU A 334 -11.97 16.06 -7.82
N GLY A 335 -11.49 17.22 -8.26
CA GLY A 335 -10.08 17.45 -8.48
C GLY A 335 -9.45 16.46 -9.47
N VAL A 336 -8.19 16.12 -9.25
CA VAL A 336 -7.41 15.23 -10.09
C VAL A 336 -8.03 13.83 -10.24
N TRP A 337 -8.84 13.40 -9.29
CA TRP A 337 -9.47 12.07 -9.32
C TRP A 337 -10.63 11.96 -10.31
N THR A 338 -11.08 13.07 -10.90
CA THR A 338 -12.00 13.08 -12.04
C THR A 338 -11.36 12.47 -13.29
N LEU A 339 -10.04 12.62 -13.43
CA LEU A 339 -9.25 12.15 -14.57
C LEU A 339 -8.81 10.68 -14.43
N PRO A 340 -8.37 10.02 -15.52
CA PRO A 340 -7.69 8.74 -15.44
C PRO A 340 -6.48 8.77 -14.46
N PRO A 341 -6.21 7.65 -13.80
CA PRO A 341 -6.86 6.35 -13.90
C PRO A 341 -8.07 6.22 -12.97
N THR A 342 -8.33 7.20 -12.10
CA THR A 342 -9.34 7.09 -11.02
C THR A 342 -10.74 7.14 -11.58
N LEU A 343 -11.05 8.13 -12.44
CA LEU A 343 -12.37 8.33 -13.06
C LEU A 343 -13.49 8.24 -12.02
N THR A 344 -13.39 9.03 -10.94
CA THR A 344 -14.29 8.99 -9.77
C THR A 344 -15.76 9.12 -10.15
N LEU A 345 -16.06 9.86 -11.23
CA LEU A 345 -17.41 10.06 -11.74
C LEU A 345 -17.94 8.86 -12.55
N LYS A 346 -17.14 7.79 -12.68
CA LYS A 346 -17.48 6.55 -13.39
C LYS A 346 -17.88 6.84 -14.85
N ASP A 347 -19.16 6.67 -15.18
CA ASP A 347 -19.66 6.79 -16.56
C ASP A 347 -20.09 8.23 -16.92
N VAL A 348 -20.13 9.17 -15.94
CA VAL A 348 -20.46 10.57 -16.20
C VAL A 348 -19.32 11.22 -16.97
N ASP A 349 -19.60 11.70 -18.19
CA ASP A 349 -18.64 12.33 -19.09
C ASP A 349 -17.35 11.54 -19.32
N ARG A 350 -17.38 10.22 -19.14
CA ARG A 350 -16.20 9.34 -19.16
C ARG A 350 -15.32 9.54 -20.38
N ALA A 351 -15.91 9.56 -21.58
CA ALA A 351 -15.16 9.76 -22.82
C ALA A 351 -14.41 11.10 -22.88
N LYS A 352 -15.00 12.16 -22.31
CA LYS A 352 -14.37 13.48 -22.16
C LYS A 352 -13.12 13.40 -21.29
N TYR A 353 -13.22 12.78 -20.13
CA TYR A 353 -12.09 12.67 -19.19
C TYR A 353 -11.01 11.72 -19.69
N GLU A 354 -11.37 10.63 -20.35
CA GLU A 354 -10.41 9.74 -21.02
C GLU A 354 -9.66 10.45 -22.16
N ALA A 355 -10.34 11.33 -22.91
CA ALA A 355 -9.70 12.13 -23.98
C ALA A 355 -8.71 13.19 -23.45
N ILE A 356 -8.89 13.65 -22.19
CA ILE A 356 -7.93 14.50 -21.50
C ILE A 356 -6.69 13.67 -21.12
N GLY A 357 -6.90 12.46 -20.59
CA GLY A 357 -5.84 11.60 -20.10
C GLY A 357 -5.50 11.85 -18.62
N GLU A 358 -4.35 11.36 -18.16
CA GLU A 358 -3.87 11.64 -16.80
C GLU A 358 -3.57 13.14 -16.61
N SER A 359 -3.62 13.61 -15.37
CA SER A 359 -3.43 15.03 -15.02
C SER A 359 -2.10 15.62 -15.52
N ASP A 360 -2.06 16.95 -15.58
CA ASP A 360 -0.82 17.71 -15.74
C ASP A 360 0.08 17.56 -14.51
N ARG A 361 1.35 17.18 -14.72
CA ARG A 361 2.27 16.91 -13.62
C ARG A 361 3.60 17.65 -13.82
N MET A 362 4.00 18.38 -12.79
CA MET A 362 5.37 18.87 -12.67
C MET A 362 6.31 17.69 -12.38
N THR A 363 7.50 17.72 -12.99
CA THR A 363 8.58 16.76 -12.74
C THR A 363 9.80 17.55 -12.33
N LEU A 364 10.16 17.51 -11.02
CA LEU A 364 11.15 18.38 -10.40
C LEU A 364 12.27 17.54 -9.80
N LYS A 365 13.52 18.01 -9.96
CA LYS A 365 14.70 17.38 -9.37
C LYS A 365 15.40 18.33 -8.43
N PHE A 366 15.80 17.79 -7.27
CA PHE A 366 16.54 18.49 -6.23
C PHE A 366 17.76 17.69 -5.80
N SER A 367 18.77 18.37 -5.26
CA SER A 367 19.94 17.74 -4.64
C SER A 367 19.97 18.08 -3.15
N LYS A 368 20.29 17.09 -2.31
CA LYS A 368 20.56 17.35 -0.89
C LYS A 368 21.80 18.22 -0.75
N ILE A 369 21.68 19.33 -0.03
CA ILE A 369 22.81 20.16 0.39
C ILE A 369 22.92 20.15 1.92
N ALA A 370 24.07 20.58 2.45
CA ALA A 370 24.18 20.82 3.88
C ALA A 370 23.14 21.87 4.28
N LYS A 371 22.28 21.54 5.25
CA LYS A 371 21.26 22.48 5.73
C LYS A 371 21.99 23.69 6.33
N ALA A 372 21.73 24.86 5.79
CA ALA A 372 22.26 26.08 6.38
C ALA A 372 21.80 26.16 7.87
N PRO A 373 22.66 26.55 8.79
CA PRO A 373 22.25 26.72 10.17
C PRO A 373 21.06 27.70 10.21
N ALA A 374 20.02 27.33 10.98
CA ALA A 374 18.82 28.13 11.10
C ALA A 374 19.26 29.55 11.53
N LYS A 375 18.85 30.61 10.79
CA LYS A 375 19.07 31.96 11.19
C LYS A 375 18.48 32.11 12.59
N PRO A 376 19.22 32.71 13.56
CA PRO A 376 18.66 32.94 14.88
C PRO A 376 17.37 33.75 14.72
N LYS A 377 16.30 33.29 15.35
CA LYS A 377 15.03 34.01 15.40
C LYS A 377 15.34 35.37 16.03
N LYS A 378 15.18 36.47 15.26
CA LYS A 378 15.22 37.83 15.77
C LYS A 378 14.03 38.08 16.66
#